data_0be2aa5de7d60ce296b4deda840c3c59
#
_entry.id   0be2aa5de7d60ce296b4deda840c3c59
#
_cell.length_a   1.000
_cell.length_b   1.000
_cell.length_c   1.000
_cell.angle_alpha   90.00
_cell.angle_beta   90.00
_cell.angle_gamma   90.00
#
_symmetry.space_group_name_H-M   'P 1'
#
loop_
_entity.id
_entity.type
_entity.pdbx_description
1 polymer ?
#
loop_
_entity_poly.entity_id
_entity_poly.type
_entity_poly.pdbx_seq_one_letter_code
_entity_poly.pdbx_strand_id
1 'polypeptide(L)'
;MTDDKLILQIQRGNKEYANELIERYYAAIFRYCLWHCFDNTRAEDLVQETFFRVFRDISTYERKGSFKAYLYTIAHHLCIDENRKHT
;
A
#
# COMPACT_ATOMS: atom_id res chain seq x y z
N MET A 1 -16.75 -7.33 0.49
CA MET A 1 -15.89 -8.02 -0.49
C MET A 1 -14.53 -8.25 0.13
N THR A 2 -13.94 -9.42 -0.07
CA THR A 2 -12.61 -9.71 0.44
C THR A 2 -11.54 -8.99 -0.37
N ASP A 3 -10.32 -8.86 0.18
CA ASP A 3 -9.21 -8.28 -0.55
C ASP A 3 -8.96 -9.00 -1.86
N ASP A 4 -8.96 -10.34 -1.85
CA ASP A 4 -8.72 -11.14 -3.05
C ASP A 4 -9.77 -10.89 -4.13
N LYS A 5 -11.03 -10.73 -3.75
CA LYS A 5 -12.10 -10.42 -4.70
C LYS A 5 -11.93 -9.05 -5.32
N LEU A 6 -11.55 -8.06 -4.51
CA LEU A 6 -11.27 -6.70 -5.01
C LEU A 6 -10.10 -6.73 -5.99
N ILE A 7 -9.02 -7.40 -5.63
CA ILE A 7 -7.84 -7.52 -6.47
C ILE A 7 -8.18 -8.19 -7.80
N LEU A 8 -8.97 -9.26 -7.76
CA LEU A 8 -9.40 -9.94 -8.98
C LEU A 8 -10.15 -9.00 -9.91
N GLN A 9 -11.08 -8.19 -9.37
CA GLN A 9 -11.83 -7.23 -10.17
C GLN A 9 -10.90 -6.18 -10.80
N ILE A 10 -9.94 -5.69 -10.05
CA ILE A 10 -8.96 -4.72 -10.56
C ILE A 10 -8.13 -5.35 -11.67
N GLN A 11 -7.69 -6.59 -11.49
CA GLN A 11 -6.92 -7.33 -12.51
C GLN A 11 -7.71 -7.56 -13.79
N ARG A 12 -9.05 -7.61 -13.69
CA ARG A 12 -9.94 -7.75 -14.84
C ARG A 12 -10.24 -6.43 -15.54
N GLY A 13 -9.68 -5.33 -15.05
CA GLY A 13 -9.86 -4.00 -15.63
C GLY A 13 -10.91 -3.14 -14.95
N ASN A 14 -11.53 -3.61 -13.88
CA ASN A 14 -12.53 -2.84 -13.14
C ASN A 14 -11.85 -1.96 -12.10
N LYS A 15 -11.26 -0.87 -12.56
CA LYS A 15 -10.39 -0.01 -11.76
C LYS A 15 -11.10 0.69 -10.60
N GLU A 16 -12.42 0.83 -10.66
CA GLU A 16 -13.20 1.45 -9.59
C GLU A 16 -13.07 0.72 -8.25
N TYR A 17 -12.73 -0.56 -8.27
CA TYR A 17 -12.51 -1.32 -7.04
C TYR A 17 -11.22 -0.95 -6.32
N ALA A 18 -10.30 -0.23 -6.99
CA ALA A 18 -9.07 0.24 -6.37
C ALA A 18 -9.36 1.21 -5.22
N ASN A 19 -10.36 2.07 -5.37
CA ASN A 19 -10.72 3.03 -4.32
C ASN A 19 -11.14 2.33 -3.03
N GLU A 20 -11.93 1.26 -3.14
CA GLU A 20 -12.34 0.51 -1.96
C GLU A 20 -11.15 -0.14 -1.25
N LEU A 21 -10.20 -0.67 -2.02
CA LEU A 21 -9.01 -1.28 -1.46
C LEU A 21 -8.14 -0.24 -0.74
N ILE A 22 -7.97 0.93 -1.34
CA ILE A 22 -7.23 2.03 -0.72
C ILE A 22 -7.91 2.47 0.58
N GLU A 23 -9.22 2.71 0.55
CA GLU A 23 -9.96 3.15 1.73
C GLU A 23 -9.85 2.15 2.88
N ARG A 24 -9.81 0.87 2.56
CA ARG A 24 -9.71 -0.19 3.57
C ARG A 24 -8.42 -0.12 4.38
N TYR A 25 -7.33 0.31 3.76
CA TYR A 25 -6.00 0.25 4.38
C TYR A 25 -5.31 1.60 4.57
N TYR A 26 -5.83 2.68 3.99
CA TYR A 26 -5.14 3.97 3.99
C TYR A 26 -4.77 4.44 5.39
N ALA A 27 -5.73 4.47 6.31
CA ALA A 27 -5.50 4.97 7.65
C ALA A 27 -4.47 4.13 8.41
N ALA A 28 -4.53 2.80 8.24
CA ALA A 28 -3.58 1.90 8.92
C ALA A 28 -2.16 2.07 8.39
N ILE A 29 -2.01 2.17 7.07
CA ILE A 29 -0.69 2.36 6.45
C ILE A 29 -0.16 3.76 6.78
N PHE A 30 -1.02 4.78 6.80
CA PHE A 30 -0.62 6.13 7.21
C PHE A 30 -0.06 6.12 8.63
N ARG A 31 -0.77 5.49 9.57
CA ARG A 31 -0.29 5.40 10.95
C ARG A 31 1.05 4.66 11.05
N TYR A 32 1.19 3.60 10.27
CA TYR A 32 2.44 2.84 10.22
C TYR A 32 3.60 3.72 9.74
N CYS A 33 3.39 4.45 8.66
CA CYS A 33 4.43 5.33 8.10
C CYS A 33 4.73 6.49 9.06
N LEU A 34 3.70 7.08 9.68
CA LEU A 34 3.88 8.16 10.64
C LEU A 34 4.70 7.72 11.84
N TRP A 35 4.47 6.50 12.32
CA TRP A 35 5.24 5.93 13.42
C TRP A 35 6.72 5.83 13.09
N HIS A 36 7.07 5.61 11.83
CA HIS A 36 8.45 5.47 11.40
C HIS A 36 9.15 6.81 11.11
N CYS A 37 8.44 7.80 10.61
CA CYS A 37 9.07 9.06 10.17
C CYS A 37 8.74 10.26 11.06
N PHE A 38 7.70 10.18 11.89
CA PHE A 38 7.28 11.25 12.81
C PHE A 38 7.01 12.60 12.11
N ASP A 39 6.51 12.55 10.87
CA ASP A 39 6.23 13.74 10.06
C ASP A 39 5.03 13.45 9.17
N ASN A 40 3.95 14.23 9.32
CA ASN A 40 2.70 13.99 8.59
C ASN A 40 2.89 14.06 7.08
N THR A 41 3.62 15.05 6.60
CA THR A 41 3.83 15.24 5.15
C THR A 41 4.61 14.07 4.56
N ARG A 42 5.68 13.65 5.23
CA ARG A 42 6.47 12.51 4.78
C ARG A 42 5.67 11.21 4.86
N ALA A 43 4.84 11.05 5.89
CA ALA A 43 3.98 9.87 6.01
C ALA A 43 2.97 9.82 4.87
N GLU A 44 2.36 10.94 4.50
CA GLU A 44 1.45 11.00 3.36
C GLU A 44 2.14 10.59 2.06
N ASP A 45 3.35 11.08 1.83
CA ASP A 45 4.12 10.72 0.64
C ASP A 45 4.44 9.23 0.61
N LEU A 46 4.79 8.66 1.77
CA LEU A 46 5.09 7.24 1.88
C LEU A 46 3.86 6.36 1.62
N VAL A 47 2.69 6.79 2.13
CA VAL A 47 1.43 6.08 1.87
C VAL A 47 1.11 6.10 0.38
N GLN A 48 1.21 7.26 -0.25
CA GLN A 48 0.93 7.39 -1.66
C GLN A 48 1.86 6.53 -2.50
N GLU A 49 3.16 6.54 -2.19
CA GLU A 49 4.13 5.71 -2.89
C GLU A 49 3.85 4.22 -2.67
N THR A 50 3.43 3.83 -1.46
CA THR A 50 3.06 2.45 -1.17
C THR A 50 1.95 1.98 -2.10
N PHE A 51 0.85 2.73 -2.17
CA PHE A 51 -0.27 2.36 -3.03
C PHE A 51 0.08 2.47 -4.52
N PHE A 52 0.89 3.45 -4.90
CA PHE A 52 1.38 3.54 -6.28
C PHE A 52 2.08 2.25 -6.70
N ARG A 53 2.98 1.73 -5.87
CA ARG A 53 3.71 0.49 -6.18
C ARG A 53 2.78 -0.71 -6.24
N VAL A 54 1.80 -0.79 -5.32
CA VAL A 54 0.81 -1.85 -5.34
C VAL A 54 0.07 -1.87 -6.67
N PHE A 55 -0.47 -0.73 -7.10
CA PHE A 55 -1.29 -0.68 -8.30
C PHE A 55 -0.47 -0.73 -9.59
N ARG A 56 0.79 -0.29 -9.56
CA ARG A 56 1.71 -0.48 -10.69
C ARG A 56 1.89 -1.96 -11.01
N ASP A 57 2.00 -2.79 -9.99
CA ASP A 57 2.33 -4.21 -10.13
C ASP A 57 1.14 -5.15 -9.95
N ILE A 58 -0.07 -4.60 -9.75
CA ILE A 58 -1.22 -5.42 -9.38
C ILE A 58 -1.64 -6.41 -10.47
N SER A 59 -1.41 -6.10 -11.73
CA SER A 59 -1.79 -6.98 -12.84
C SER A 59 -1.05 -8.31 -12.79
N THR A 60 0.16 -8.32 -12.23
CA THR A 60 0.99 -9.53 -12.11
C THR A 60 1.04 -10.06 -10.67
N TYR A 61 0.36 -9.41 -9.74
CA TYR A 61 0.33 -9.85 -8.35
C TYR A 61 -0.36 -11.21 -8.24
N GLU A 62 0.31 -12.16 -7.60
CA GLU A 62 -0.25 -13.48 -7.33
C GLU A 62 -0.89 -13.48 -5.94
N ARG A 63 -2.13 -13.98 -5.86
CA ARG A 63 -2.89 -14.00 -4.61
C ARG A 63 -2.48 -15.19 -3.74
N LYS A 64 -1.20 -15.22 -3.37
CA LYS A 64 -0.63 -16.21 -2.45
C LYS A 64 -0.36 -15.54 -1.11
N GLY A 65 -1.03 -16.02 -0.07
CA GLY A 65 -0.90 -15.44 1.25
C GLY A 65 -1.75 -14.19 1.40
N SER A 66 -1.33 -13.30 2.29
CA SER A 66 -2.11 -12.14 2.70
C SER A 66 -1.75 -10.89 1.90
N PHE A 67 -2.74 -10.26 1.28
CA PHE A 67 -2.55 -8.96 0.66
C PHE A 67 -2.10 -7.93 1.70
N LYS A 68 -2.66 -7.98 2.91
CA LYS A 68 -2.26 -7.08 3.99
C LYS A 68 -0.75 -7.19 4.27
N ALA A 69 -0.23 -8.42 4.36
CA ALA A 69 1.20 -8.62 4.59
C ALA A 69 2.04 -8.09 3.43
N TYR A 70 1.60 -8.29 2.20
CA TYR A 70 2.26 -7.76 1.01
C TYR A 70 2.31 -6.23 1.06
N LEU A 71 1.18 -5.60 1.38
CA LEU A 71 1.07 -4.16 1.47
C LEU A 71 2.01 -3.59 2.55
N TYR A 72 2.01 -4.18 3.73
CA TYR A 72 2.89 -3.74 4.83
C TYR A 72 4.36 -3.96 4.51
N THR A 73 4.70 -4.99 3.76
CA THR A 73 6.08 -5.22 3.33
C THR A 73 6.58 -4.07 2.45
N ILE A 74 5.75 -3.63 1.51
CA ILE A 74 6.10 -2.49 0.66
C ILE A 74 6.27 -1.22 1.50
N ALA A 75 5.32 -0.95 2.39
CA ALA A 75 5.39 0.21 3.27
C ALA A 75 6.64 0.19 4.15
N HIS A 76 6.97 -0.99 4.69
CA HIS A 76 8.14 -1.17 5.53
C HIS A 76 9.44 -0.83 4.79
N HIS A 77 9.60 -1.37 3.59
CA HIS A 77 10.78 -1.08 2.78
C HIS A 77 10.91 0.40 2.45
N LEU A 78 9.80 1.05 2.13
CA LEU A 78 9.79 2.48 1.85
C LEU A 78 10.15 3.31 3.08
N CYS A 79 9.65 2.92 4.25
CA CYS A 79 9.99 3.61 5.50
C CYS A 79 11.48 3.48 5.84
N ILE A 80 12.05 2.29 5.64
CA ILE A 80 13.48 2.08 5.87
C ILE A 80 14.31 2.97 4.94
N ASP A 81 13.98 3.00 3.65
CA ASP A 81 14.69 3.80 2.67
C ASP A 81 14.59 5.29 3.00
N GLU A 82 13.41 5.75 3.41
CA GLU A 82 13.20 7.13 3.81
C GLU A 82 14.04 7.50 5.02
N ASN A 83 14.10 6.63 6.02
CA ASN A 83 14.91 6.87 7.22
C ASN A 83 16.40 6.94 6.89
N ARG A 84 16.87 6.14 5.95
CA ARG A 84 18.27 6.20 5.51
C ARG A 84 18.62 7.54 4.88
N LYS A 85 17.69 8.14 4.14
CA LYS A 85 17.91 9.43 3.50
C LYS A 85 18.02 10.58 4.50
N HIS A 86 17.49 10.40 5.70
CA HIS A 86 17.41 11.44 6.72
C HIS A 86 18.28 11.17 7.95
N THR A 87 19.18 10.22 7.87
CA THR A 87 20.15 9.97 8.94
C THR A 87 21.49 10.65 8.66
#